data_2544d69c864edc60472d75ab0c121b14
#
_entry.id   2544d69c864edc60472d75ab0c121b14
#
_cell.length_a   1.000
_cell.length_b   1.000
_cell.length_c   1.000
_cell.angle_alpha   90.00
_cell.angle_beta   90.00
_cell.angle_gamma   90.00
#
_symmetry.space_group_name_H-M   'P 1'
#
loop_
_entity.id
_entity.type
_entity.pdbx_description
1 polymer ?
#
loop_
_entity_poly.entity_id
_entity_poly.type
_entity_poly.pdbx_seq_one_letter_code
_entity_poly.pdbx_strand_id
1 'polypeptide(L)'
;MKKIFTLIAVCAMALTVNAQGKYAMEEGEEVAYGTQPAKDKRVENCKMYFGDPDISDGTAFSAAVADGNVDGYPAYTKGNGVNGNKEGGTIYVFKPAIDGNITVAIVLNADKKFHISEDGTDMAGFEGITVDEKYYGTYTFNVKANSTYKVWCDGSKLGFYGFEFKEGSSTGINTVKSASENGVRYNLSGQKVAEDYKGVVIENGKKVVMK
;
A
#
# COMPACT_ATOMS: atom_id res chain seq x y z
N MET A 1 42.79 -51.18 -13.94
CA MET A 1 42.52 -49.73 -14.11
C MET A 1 41.03 -49.50 -13.86
N LYS A 2 40.65 -48.95 -12.67
CA LYS A 2 39.27 -48.68 -12.32
C LYS A 2 38.96 -47.26 -12.72
N LYS A 3 38.01 -47.07 -13.66
CA LYS A 3 37.55 -45.76 -14.07
C LYS A 3 36.51 -45.24 -13.04
N ILE A 4 36.92 -44.24 -12.28
CA ILE A 4 36.03 -43.54 -11.34
C ILE A 4 35.25 -42.51 -12.19
N PHE A 5 33.95 -42.74 -12.35
CA PHE A 5 33.04 -41.75 -12.90
C PHE A 5 32.65 -40.81 -11.76
N THR A 6 33.21 -39.62 -11.77
CA THR A 6 32.78 -38.54 -10.90
C THR A 6 31.46 -37.98 -11.46
N LEU A 7 30.35 -38.33 -10.80
CA LEU A 7 29.04 -37.78 -11.06
C LEU A 7 29.02 -36.36 -10.48
N ILE A 8 29.21 -35.34 -11.31
CA ILE A 8 28.98 -33.96 -10.90
C ILE A 8 27.46 -33.76 -10.86
N ALA A 9 26.88 -33.85 -9.67
CA ALA A 9 25.51 -33.40 -9.43
C ALA A 9 25.51 -31.86 -9.50
N VAL A 10 25.13 -31.33 -10.66
CA VAL A 10 24.76 -29.94 -10.80
C VAL A 10 23.45 -29.78 -10.03
N CYS A 11 23.54 -29.37 -8.77
CA CYS A 11 22.39 -28.81 -8.06
C CYS A 11 22.01 -27.53 -8.81
N ALA A 12 21.07 -27.66 -9.73
CA ALA A 12 20.28 -26.52 -10.15
C ALA A 12 19.58 -26.00 -8.90
N MET A 13 20.20 -25.06 -8.22
CA MET A 13 19.46 -24.18 -7.31
C MET A 13 18.42 -23.50 -8.20
N ALA A 14 17.20 -24.02 -8.18
CA ALA A 14 16.07 -23.24 -8.56
C ALA A 14 16.13 -22.03 -7.64
N LEU A 15 16.60 -20.91 -8.17
CA LEU A 15 16.31 -19.61 -7.63
C LEU A 15 14.79 -19.56 -7.66
N THR A 16 14.17 -19.93 -6.55
CA THR A 16 12.81 -19.51 -6.27
C THR A 16 12.92 -17.99 -6.32
N VAL A 17 12.54 -17.43 -7.45
CA VAL A 17 12.15 -16.04 -7.50
C VAL A 17 11.03 -15.97 -6.46
N ASN A 18 11.38 -15.56 -5.25
CA ASN A 18 10.38 -15.23 -4.25
C ASN A 18 9.50 -14.21 -4.97
N ALA A 19 8.27 -14.62 -5.26
CA ALA A 19 7.27 -13.72 -5.76
C ALA A 19 7.31 -12.51 -4.84
N GLN A 20 7.76 -11.37 -5.36
CA GLN A 20 7.91 -10.18 -4.54
C GLN A 20 6.49 -9.73 -4.22
N GLY A 21 6.03 -9.99 -3.01
CA GLY A 21 4.80 -9.41 -2.50
C GLY A 21 4.90 -7.89 -2.31
N LYS A 22 6.06 -7.29 -2.64
CA LYS A 22 6.36 -5.89 -2.42
C LYS A 22 7.05 -5.25 -3.62
N TYR A 23 6.59 -4.05 -3.98
CA TYR A 23 7.26 -3.13 -4.88
C TYR A 23 7.70 -1.89 -4.10
N ALA A 24 8.91 -1.44 -4.29
CA ALA A 24 9.42 -0.16 -3.80
C ALA A 24 10.05 0.61 -4.96
N MET A 25 9.75 1.90 -5.06
CA MET A 25 10.41 2.78 -6.02
C MET A 25 11.88 2.95 -5.65
N GLU A 26 12.73 2.99 -6.66
CA GLU A 26 14.14 3.30 -6.52
C GLU A 26 14.41 4.73 -6.98
N GLU A 27 15.44 5.36 -6.40
CA GLU A 27 15.85 6.70 -6.80
C GLU A 27 16.19 6.76 -8.29
N GLY A 28 15.63 7.75 -8.99
CA GLY A 28 15.83 7.91 -10.44
C GLY A 28 15.00 6.98 -11.31
N GLU A 29 14.16 6.13 -10.74
CA GLU A 29 13.25 5.28 -11.52
C GLU A 29 12.21 6.15 -12.23
N GLU A 30 12.01 5.85 -13.52
CA GLU A 30 10.97 6.48 -14.34
C GLU A 30 9.99 5.42 -14.83
N VAL A 31 8.70 5.71 -14.70
CA VAL A 31 7.61 4.84 -15.17
C VAL A 31 6.66 5.64 -16.04
N ALA A 32 6.44 5.17 -17.26
CA ALA A 32 5.50 5.82 -18.17
C ALA A 32 4.06 5.76 -17.62
N TYR A 33 3.28 6.80 -17.91
CA TYR A 33 1.87 6.86 -17.50
C TYR A 33 1.08 5.68 -18.09
N GLY A 34 0.15 5.14 -17.31
CA GLY A 34 -0.68 3.99 -17.71
C GLY A 34 0.07 2.65 -17.75
N THR A 35 1.34 2.60 -17.32
CA THR A 35 2.12 1.37 -17.37
C THR A 35 2.43 0.77 -15.99
N GLN A 36 2.83 -0.49 -15.99
CA GLN A 36 3.29 -1.21 -14.80
C GLN A 36 4.78 -0.92 -14.55
N PRO A 37 5.28 -1.17 -13.34
CA PRO A 37 6.71 -1.26 -13.07
C PRO A 37 7.43 -2.21 -14.05
N ALA A 38 8.75 -2.11 -14.12
CA ALA A 38 9.58 -3.04 -14.86
C ALA A 38 9.25 -4.50 -14.50
N LYS A 39 9.38 -5.41 -15.47
CA LYS A 39 8.86 -6.78 -15.33
C LYS A 39 9.42 -7.54 -14.13
N ASP A 40 10.68 -7.34 -13.82
CA ASP A 40 11.41 -7.93 -12.69
C ASP A 40 11.04 -7.35 -11.33
N LYS A 41 10.33 -6.21 -11.30
CA LYS A 41 9.85 -5.53 -10.10
C LYS A 41 8.34 -5.73 -9.84
N ARG A 42 7.64 -6.47 -10.71
CA ARG A 42 6.20 -6.67 -10.58
C ARG A 42 5.88 -7.59 -9.41
N VAL A 43 4.84 -7.21 -8.69
CA VAL A 43 4.28 -8.02 -7.61
C VAL A 43 3.42 -9.13 -8.21
N GLU A 44 3.59 -10.35 -7.74
CA GLU A 44 2.77 -11.48 -8.17
C GLU A 44 1.33 -11.31 -7.68
N ASN A 45 0.38 -11.79 -8.46
CA ASN A 45 -1.05 -11.75 -8.18
C ASN A 45 -1.66 -10.35 -7.97
N CYS A 46 -0.89 -9.26 -8.13
CA CYS A 46 -1.42 -7.91 -8.06
C CYS A 46 -0.77 -7.00 -9.09
N LYS A 47 -1.44 -6.75 -10.21
CA LYS A 47 -0.98 -5.76 -11.19
C LYS A 47 -1.16 -4.36 -10.62
N MET A 48 -0.12 -3.53 -10.73
CA MET A 48 -0.17 -2.12 -10.36
C MET A 48 0.23 -1.27 -11.57
N TYR A 49 -0.48 -0.16 -11.77
CA TYR A 49 -0.21 0.79 -12.84
C TYR A 49 0.02 2.18 -12.26
N PHE A 50 0.97 2.89 -12.80
CA PHE A 50 1.21 4.30 -12.58
C PHE A 50 0.33 5.11 -13.52
N GLY A 51 -0.73 5.71 -13.02
CA GLY A 51 -1.77 6.31 -13.84
C GLY A 51 -2.83 5.31 -14.30
N ASP A 52 -3.86 5.82 -14.96
CA ASP A 52 -4.93 5.00 -15.51
C ASP A 52 -4.44 4.32 -16.80
N PRO A 53 -4.43 2.98 -16.88
CA PRO A 53 -3.98 2.27 -18.08
C PRO A 53 -4.87 2.49 -19.30
N ASP A 54 -6.09 3.01 -19.10
CA ASP A 54 -7.03 3.30 -20.17
C ASP A 54 -6.85 4.74 -20.74
N ILE A 55 -5.90 5.51 -20.17
CA ILE A 55 -5.52 6.86 -20.61
C ILE A 55 -4.08 6.85 -21.13
N SER A 56 -3.86 7.35 -22.36
CA SER A 56 -2.59 7.18 -23.06
C SER A 56 -1.64 8.40 -23.05
N ASP A 57 -2.09 9.56 -22.59
CA ASP A 57 -1.38 10.83 -22.75
C ASP A 57 -0.91 11.50 -21.45
N GLY A 58 -0.83 10.73 -20.37
CA GLY A 58 -0.34 11.24 -19.09
C GLY A 58 1.19 11.39 -19.04
N THR A 59 1.64 12.30 -18.17
CA THR A 59 3.07 12.50 -17.91
C THR A 59 3.66 11.33 -17.12
N ALA A 60 4.86 10.90 -17.46
CA ALA A 60 5.58 9.85 -16.74
C ALA A 60 5.80 10.20 -15.25
N PHE A 61 5.85 9.18 -14.43
CA PHE A 61 6.19 9.27 -13.02
C PHE A 61 7.70 9.14 -12.87
N SER A 62 8.31 9.97 -12.04
CA SER A 62 9.74 9.87 -11.71
C SER A 62 9.94 9.87 -10.21
N ALA A 63 10.73 8.92 -9.74
CA ALA A 63 11.10 8.81 -8.35
C ALA A 63 12.11 9.89 -7.98
N ALA A 64 11.94 10.50 -6.82
CA ALA A 64 12.89 11.43 -6.21
C ALA A 64 13.31 10.87 -4.86
N VAL A 65 14.41 11.39 -4.32
CA VAL A 65 14.79 11.12 -2.94
C VAL A 65 13.64 11.52 -2.02
N ALA A 66 13.26 10.63 -1.13
CA ALA A 66 12.19 10.85 -0.19
C ALA A 66 12.53 12.02 0.75
N ASP A 67 11.59 12.96 0.92
CA ASP A 67 11.71 14.06 1.87
C ASP A 67 11.17 13.72 3.27
N GLY A 68 10.76 12.47 3.45
CA GLY A 68 10.35 11.84 4.70
C GLY A 68 10.66 10.35 4.66
N ASN A 69 10.44 9.65 5.75
CA ASN A 69 10.81 8.24 5.87
C ASN A 69 9.58 7.35 5.99
N VAL A 70 9.51 6.33 5.13
CA VAL A 70 8.62 5.17 5.29
C VAL A 70 9.49 3.92 5.24
N ASP A 71 9.52 3.16 6.34
CA ASP A 71 10.42 2.02 6.50
C ASP A 71 10.33 1.03 5.33
N GLY A 72 11.49 0.71 4.77
CA GLY A 72 11.63 -0.22 3.65
C GLY A 72 11.25 0.36 2.28
N TYR A 73 11.14 1.70 2.16
CA TYR A 73 10.85 2.41 0.91
C TYR A 73 11.81 3.57 0.72
N PRO A 74 12.89 3.42 -0.11
CA PRO A 74 13.99 4.39 -0.17
C PRO A 74 13.68 5.66 -0.97
N ALA A 75 12.67 5.62 -1.85
CA ALA A 75 12.30 6.74 -2.73
C ALA A 75 10.78 6.83 -2.92
N TYR A 76 10.32 7.93 -3.49
CA TYR A 76 8.91 8.09 -3.86
C TYR A 76 8.76 8.87 -5.17
N THR A 77 7.59 8.76 -5.81
CA THR A 77 7.24 9.64 -6.94
C THR A 77 6.30 10.74 -6.47
N LYS A 78 6.56 11.97 -6.90
CA LYS A 78 5.68 13.12 -6.66
C LYS A 78 4.40 13.08 -7.51
N GLY A 79 4.30 12.10 -8.40
CA GLY A 79 3.25 12.05 -9.38
C GLY A 79 3.47 13.02 -10.54
N ASN A 80 2.64 12.92 -11.54
CA ASN A 80 2.65 13.79 -12.69
C ASN A 80 1.68 14.98 -12.53
N GLY A 81 1.84 15.92 -13.30
CA GLY A 81 1.32 17.22 -13.45
C GLY A 81 -0.06 17.64 -12.93
N VAL A 82 -1.10 16.92 -13.05
CA VAL A 82 -2.44 17.44 -12.78
C VAL A 82 -2.84 17.24 -11.32
N ASN A 83 -3.51 18.22 -10.74
CA ASN A 83 -4.11 18.09 -9.42
C ASN A 83 -4.90 16.79 -9.34
N GLY A 84 -4.65 15.99 -8.28
CA GLY A 84 -5.15 14.65 -8.15
C GLY A 84 -6.67 14.58 -8.30
N ASN A 85 -7.10 14.24 -9.49
CA ASN A 85 -8.45 13.80 -9.74
C ASN A 85 -8.37 12.35 -10.25
N LYS A 86 -9.51 11.69 -10.33
CA LYS A 86 -9.60 10.30 -10.79
C LYS A 86 -9.14 10.10 -12.23
N GLU A 87 -9.06 11.15 -13.02
CA GLU A 87 -8.91 11.08 -14.46
C GLU A 87 -7.73 11.93 -14.91
N GLY A 88 -6.72 11.32 -15.48
CA GLY A 88 -5.54 11.98 -16.05
C GLY A 88 -4.56 12.60 -15.08
N GLY A 89 -4.78 12.45 -13.76
CA GLY A 89 -3.91 12.96 -12.71
C GLY A 89 -3.03 11.91 -12.05
N THR A 90 -2.50 12.24 -10.88
CA THR A 90 -1.72 11.32 -10.06
C THR A 90 -2.63 10.27 -9.43
N ILE A 91 -2.71 9.13 -10.05
CA ILE A 91 -3.52 8.00 -9.63
C ILE A 91 -2.68 6.72 -9.72
N TYR A 92 -2.91 5.79 -8.78
CA TYR A 92 -2.29 4.47 -8.79
C TYR A 92 -3.40 3.43 -8.86
N VAL A 93 -3.31 2.53 -9.86
CA VAL A 93 -4.35 1.54 -10.13
C VAL A 93 -3.86 0.15 -9.81
N PHE A 94 -4.63 -0.59 -9.02
CA PHE A 94 -4.32 -1.96 -8.62
C PHE A 94 -5.40 -2.91 -9.14
N LYS A 95 -4.97 -4.03 -9.71
CA LYS A 95 -5.84 -5.09 -10.22
C LYS A 95 -5.35 -6.44 -9.66
N PRO A 96 -5.81 -6.84 -8.46
CA PRO A 96 -5.45 -8.13 -7.86
C PRO A 96 -6.10 -9.29 -8.63
N ALA A 97 -5.36 -10.39 -8.79
CA ALA A 97 -5.87 -11.62 -9.40
C ALA A 97 -6.52 -12.55 -8.38
N ILE A 98 -6.23 -12.36 -7.10
CA ILE A 98 -6.75 -13.14 -5.96
C ILE A 98 -7.09 -12.19 -4.81
N ASP A 99 -7.90 -12.67 -3.86
CA ASP A 99 -8.24 -11.91 -2.65
C ASP A 99 -7.00 -11.69 -1.77
N GLY A 100 -6.97 -10.56 -1.08
CA GLY A 100 -5.86 -10.23 -0.21
C GLY A 100 -5.95 -8.85 0.42
N ASN A 101 -4.78 -8.32 0.78
CA ASN A 101 -4.61 -6.98 1.32
C ASN A 101 -3.54 -6.24 0.53
N ILE A 102 -3.80 -4.98 0.23
CA ILE A 102 -2.80 -4.06 -0.31
C ILE A 102 -2.43 -3.07 0.80
N THR A 103 -1.13 -2.91 1.01
CA THR A 103 -0.57 -1.83 1.85
C THR A 103 0.17 -0.87 0.94
N VAL A 104 -0.31 0.36 0.83
CA VAL A 104 0.35 1.43 0.06
C VAL A 104 1.19 2.30 0.99
N ALA A 105 2.41 2.62 0.56
CA ALA A 105 3.30 3.55 1.24
C ALA A 105 3.30 4.88 0.51
N ILE A 106 2.87 5.95 1.17
CA ILE A 106 2.59 7.25 0.56
C ILE A 106 3.09 8.43 1.39
N VAL A 107 3.16 9.59 0.74
CA VAL A 107 3.16 10.88 1.41
C VAL A 107 1.89 11.64 1.03
N LEU A 108 1.18 12.09 2.06
CA LEU A 108 -0.04 12.87 1.95
C LEU A 108 0.20 14.28 2.51
N ASN A 109 -0.08 15.31 1.71
CA ASN A 109 0.01 16.69 2.16
C ASN A 109 -1.16 17.03 3.09
N ALA A 110 -0.92 17.94 4.03
CA ALA A 110 -1.96 18.46 4.92
C ALA A 110 -3.18 18.99 4.14
N ASP A 111 -4.35 18.84 4.72
CA ASP A 111 -5.65 19.33 4.21
C ASP A 111 -6.04 18.77 2.83
N LYS A 112 -5.40 17.73 2.35
CA LYS A 112 -5.73 17.05 1.09
C LYS A 112 -6.53 15.79 1.35
N LYS A 113 -7.50 15.52 0.48
CA LYS A 113 -8.39 14.37 0.63
C LYS A 113 -7.81 13.15 -0.07
N PHE A 114 -7.47 12.15 0.70
CA PHE A 114 -6.96 10.86 0.23
C PHE A 114 -8.12 9.87 0.04
N HIS A 115 -8.15 9.23 -1.09
CA HIS A 115 -9.21 8.31 -1.47
C HIS A 115 -8.65 6.95 -1.90
N ILE A 116 -9.41 5.91 -1.61
CA ILE A 116 -9.27 4.59 -2.22
C ILE A 116 -10.66 4.16 -2.71
N SER A 117 -10.78 3.77 -3.97
CA SER A 117 -12.04 3.23 -4.50
C SER A 117 -11.90 1.80 -4.99
N GLU A 118 -12.99 1.04 -4.91
CA GLU A 118 -13.21 -0.26 -5.54
C GLU A 118 -14.23 -0.08 -6.67
N ASP A 119 -13.86 -0.42 -7.89
CA ASP A 119 -14.72 -0.35 -9.09
C ASP A 119 -15.46 1.00 -9.26
N GLY A 120 -14.76 2.09 -8.92
CA GLY A 120 -15.25 3.46 -9.05
C GLY A 120 -16.04 4.01 -7.86
N THR A 121 -16.27 3.22 -6.82
CA THR A 121 -16.93 3.65 -5.58
C THR A 121 -15.91 3.76 -4.46
N ASP A 122 -15.91 4.87 -3.71
CA ASP A 122 -15.00 5.04 -2.57
C ASP A 122 -15.23 3.94 -1.53
N MET A 123 -14.16 3.37 -1.03
CA MET A 123 -14.21 2.35 0.00
C MET A 123 -14.50 2.98 1.37
N ALA A 124 -15.29 2.28 2.17
CA ALA A 124 -15.61 2.71 3.54
C ALA A 124 -14.34 3.00 4.35
N GLY A 125 -14.26 4.21 4.91
CA GLY A 125 -13.10 4.71 5.64
C GLY A 125 -12.01 5.34 4.76
N PHE A 126 -12.22 5.45 3.45
CA PHE A 126 -11.30 6.08 2.50
C PHE A 126 -11.99 7.11 1.58
N GLU A 127 -13.09 7.69 2.04
CA GLU A 127 -13.91 8.66 1.29
C GLU A 127 -13.38 10.11 1.41
N GLY A 128 -12.08 10.29 1.49
CA GLY A 128 -11.43 11.59 1.63
C GLY A 128 -10.81 11.81 3.00
N ILE A 129 -9.93 10.90 3.40
CA ILE A 129 -9.12 11.06 4.62
C ILE A 129 -8.26 12.30 4.49
N THR A 130 -8.26 13.16 5.52
CA THR A 130 -7.37 14.31 5.65
C THR A 130 -6.42 14.14 6.82
N VAL A 131 -5.29 14.83 6.75
CA VAL A 131 -4.29 14.89 7.83
C VAL A 131 -3.98 16.36 8.13
N ASP A 132 -3.74 16.67 9.40
CA ASP A 132 -3.45 18.06 9.83
C ASP A 132 -2.02 18.50 9.43
N GLU A 133 -1.10 17.52 9.36
CA GLU A 133 0.28 17.73 8.98
C GLU A 133 0.66 16.79 7.82
N LYS A 134 1.78 17.08 7.15
CA LYS A 134 2.29 16.21 6.10
C LYS A 134 2.58 14.81 6.64
N TYR A 135 1.88 13.81 6.15
CA TYR A 135 1.94 12.43 6.62
C TYR A 135 2.83 11.57 5.71
N TYR A 136 3.72 10.81 6.32
CA TYR A 136 4.55 9.80 5.68
C TYR A 136 4.23 8.45 6.32
N GLY A 137 3.65 7.54 5.57
CA GLY A 137 3.27 6.26 6.15
C GLY A 137 2.51 5.35 5.20
N THR A 138 1.79 4.42 5.78
CA THR A 138 1.10 3.37 5.05
C THR A 138 -0.39 3.33 5.34
N TYR A 139 -1.17 2.97 4.31
CA TYR A 139 -2.57 2.59 4.44
C TYR A 139 -2.76 1.17 3.92
N THR A 140 -3.50 0.36 4.68
CA THR A 140 -3.83 -1.02 4.30
C THR A 140 -5.33 -1.16 4.05
N PHE A 141 -5.70 -1.83 2.96
CA PHE A 141 -7.07 -2.11 2.61
C PHE A 141 -7.23 -3.52 2.04
N ASN A 142 -8.40 -4.09 2.24
CA ASN A 142 -8.75 -5.40 1.71
C ASN A 142 -9.10 -5.29 0.22
N VAL A 143 -8.72 -6.30 -0.54
CA VAL A 143 -9.02 -6.36 -1.97
C VAL A 143 -9.59 -7.71 -2.35
N LYS A 144 -10.46 -7.69 -3.37
CA LYS A 144 -11.08 -8.87 -3.98
C LYS A 144 -10.48 -9.14 -5.35
N ALA A 145 -10.40 -10.40 -5.70
CA ALA A 145 -9.97 -10.82 -7.01
C ALA A 145 -10.78 -10.14 -8.13
N ASN A 146 -10.08 -9.71 -9.17
CA ASN A 146 -10.63 -9.11 -10.39
C ASN A 146 -11.36 -7.76 -10.23
N SER A 147 -11.39 -7.16 -9.04
CA SER A 147 -11.81 -5.76 -8.85
C SER A 147 -10.68 -4.80 -9.21
N THR A 148 -11.03 -3.56 -9.54
CA THR A 148 -10.09 -2.48 -9.82
C THR A 148 -10.11 -1.47 -8.68
N TYR A 149 -8.95 -1.28 -8.07
CA TYR A 149 -8.74 -0.31 -6.99
C TYR A 149 -7.99 0.90 -7.51
N LYS A 150 -8.45 2.09 -7.16
CA LYS A 150 -7.78 3.35 -7.50
C LYS A 150 -7.45 4.11 -6.23
N VAL A 151 -6.21 4.61 -6.17
CA VAL A 151 -5.66 5.36 -5.02
C VAL A 151 -5.23 6.73 -5.51
N TRP A 152 -5.77 7.80 -4.94
CA TRP A 152 -5.47 9.18 -5.35
C TRP A 152 -5.68 10.18 -4.21
N CYS A 153 -5.34 11.43 -4.47
CA CYS A 153 -5.54 12.54 -3.55
C CYS A 153 -6.17 13.74 -4.28
N ASP A 154 -7.23 14.29 -3.73
CA ASP A 154 -7.86 15.51 -4.26
C ASP A 154 -7.00 16.74 -3.97
N GLY A 155 -6.88 17.60 -4.98
CA GLY A 155 -6.24 18.93 -4.85
C GLY A 155 -4.72 18.89 -4.67
N SER A 156 -4.07 17.70 -4.80
CA SER A 156 -2.63 17.57 -4.71
C SER A 156 -2.14 16.34 -5.46
N LYS A 157 -0.85 16.32 -5.76
CA LYS A 157 -0.19 15.09 -6.20
C LYS A 157 0.00 14.17 -5.00
N LEU A 158 -0.36 12.91 -5.15
CA LEU A 158 -0.07 11.88 -4.17
C LEU A 158 1.34 11.34 -4.39
N GLY A 159 2.23 11.51 -3.40
CA GLY A 159 3.53 10.86 -3.45
C GLY A 159 3.39 9.38 -3.08
N PHE A 160 4.15 8.53 -3.77
CA PHE A 160 4.07 7.09 -3.64
C PHE A 160 5.46 6.48 -3.51
N TYR A 161 5.67 5.72 -2.46
CA TYR A 161 6.92 5.01 -2.19
C TYR A 161 6.92 3.60 -2.74
N GLY A 162 5.74 2.97 -2.78
CA GLY A 162 5.57 1.58 -3.17
C GLY A 162 4.35 0.94 -2.53
N PHE A 163 4.24 -0.38 -2.67
CA PHE A 163 3.16 -1.14 -2.07
C PHE A 163 3.59 -2.57 -1.75
N GLU A 164 2.85 -3.21 -0.87
CA GLU A 164 2.93 -4.63 -0.56
C GLU A 164 1.57 -5.27 -0.82
N PHE A 165 1.55 -6.45 -1.45
CA PHE A 165 0.39 -7.30 -1.58
C PHE A 165 0.58 -8.58 -0.76
N LYS A 166 -0.40 -8.89 0.08
CA LYS A 166 -0.45 -10.15 0.85
C LYS A 166 -1.71 -10.90 0.47
N GLU A 167 -1.54 -12.14 0.03
CA GLU A 167 -2.64 -13.07 -0.15
C GLU A 167 -3.33 -13.37 1.19
N GLY A 168 -4.62 -13.50 1.18
CA GLY A 168 -5.36 -13.86 2.38
C GLY A 168 -6.86 -13.66 2.23
N SER A 169 -7.63 -14.42 3.00
CA SER A 169 -9.06 -14.21 3.09
C SER A 169 -9.35 -12.81 3.61
N SER A 170 -10.16 -12.07 2.89
CA SER A 170 -10.69 -10.78 3.32
C SER A 170 -11.66 -10.98 4.49
N THR A 171 -11.15 -11.27 5.67
CA THR A 171 -11.94 -11.16 6.90
C THR A 171 -12.01 -9.68 7.25
N GLY A 172 -13.08 -9.04 6.82
CA GLY A 172 -13.29 -7.60 6.81
C GLY A 172 -13.06 -6.91 8.12
N ILE A 173 -11.83 -6.44 8.35
CA ILE A 173 -11.55 -5.34 9.26
C ILE A 173 -10.49 -4.48 8.58
N ASN A 174 -10.88 -3.37 8.00
CA ASN A 174 -9.97 -2.32 7.57
C ASN A 174 -9.31 -1.74 8.82
N THR A 175 -8.05 -2.09 9.06
CA THR A 175 -7.32 -1.50 10.18
C THR A 175 -6.74 -0.18 9.72
N VAL A 176 -7.44 0.90 9.96
CA VAL A 176 -6.83 2.24 9.96
C VAL A 176 -5.89 2.25 11.17
N LYS A 177 -4.59 2.22 10.97
CA LYS A 177 -3.66 2.65 12.00
C LYS A 177 -3.76 4.17 12.10
N SER A 178 -4.74 4.66 12.83
CA SER A 178 -4.68 6.02 13.32
C SER A 178 -3.45 6.16 14.20
N ALA A 179 -2.76 7.30 14.09
CA ALA A 179 -1.73 7.69 15.02
C ALA A 179 -2.25 7.42 16.44
N SER A 180 -1.49 6.66 17.23
CA SER A 180 -1.95 6.20 18.53
C SER A 180 -2.28 7.40 19.40
N GLU A 181 -3.56 7.64 19.67
CA GLU A 181 -3.94 8.36 20.86
C GLU A 181 -3.50 7.47 22.03
N ASN A 182 -2.36 7.78 22.61
CA ASN A 182 -1.86 7.11 23.80
C ASN A 182 -2.91 7.24 24.90
N GLY A 183 -3.42 6.11 25.41
CA GLY A 183 -4.27 6.05 26.59
C GLY A 183 -5.77 5.85 26.34
N VAL A 184 -6.22 5.68 25.08
CA VAL A 184 -7.64 5.37 24.83
C VAL A 184 -7.90 3.89 25.09
N ARG A 185 -8.90 3.60 25.95
CA ARG A 185 -9.31 2.26 26.35
C ARG A 185 -10.69 1.92 25.80
N TYR A 186 -10.84 0.70 25.34
CA TYR A 186 -12.11 0.16 24.86
C TYR A 186 -12.47 -1.12 25.62
N ASN A 187 -13.72 -1.33 25.95
CA ASN A 187 -14.21 -2.62 26.48
C ASN A 187 -14.24 -3.67 25.35
N LEU A 188 -14.57 -4.91 25.69
CA LEU A 188 -14.67 -6.02 24.72
C LEU A 188 -15.78 -5.85 23.68
N SER A 189 -16.72 -4.92 23.91
CA SER A 189 -17.78 -4.55 22.98
C SER A 189 -17.39 -3.38 22.07
N GLY A 190 -16.12 -2.89 22.13
CA GLY A 190 -15.62 -1.80 21.31
C GLY A 190 -16.02 -0.39 21.77
N GLN A 191 -16.63 -0.25 22.95
CA GLN A 191 -17.01 1.05 23.50
C GLN A 191 -15.84 1.68 24.27
N LYS A 192 -15.59 2.98 24.05
CA LYS A 192 -14.61 3.77 24.82
C LYS A 192 -15.01 3.80 26.29
N VAL A 193 -14.06 3.51 27.17
CA VAL A 193 -14.31 3.49 28.63
C VAL A 193 -13.42 4.49 29.36
N ALA A 194 -13.89 4.96 30.50
CA ALA A 194 -13.18 5.89 31.36
C ALA A 194 -12.02 5.20 32.11
N GLU A 195 -11.13 6.01 32.71
CA GLU A 195 -9.93 5.50 33.40
C GLU A 195 -10.25 4.64 34.63
N ASP A 196 -11.39 4.85 35.26
CA ASP A 196 -11.87 4.12 36.42
C ASP A 196 -12.67 2.85 36.11
N TYR A 197 -12.79 2.51 34.83
CA TYR A 197 -13.47 1.28 34.38
C TYR A 197 -12.77 0.03 34.92
N LYS A 198 -13.56 -0.85 35.57
CA LYS A 198 -13.08 -2.15 36.05
C LYS A 198 -13.50 -3.27 35.10
N GLY A 199 -12.56 -4.08 34.74
CA GLY A 199 -12.79 -5.18 33.80
C GLY A 199 -11.71 -5.33 32.77
N VAL A 200 -12.00 -6.05 31.67
CA VAL A 200 -11.07 -6.25 30.59
C VAL A 200 -11.21 -5.14 29.57
N VAL A 201 -10.11 -4.46 29.25
CA VAL A 201 -10.02 -3.42 28.22
C VAL A 201 -9.00 -3.74 27.17
N ILE A 202 -9.16 -3.14 25.99
CA ILE A 202 -8.13 -3.09 24.94
C ILE A 202 -7.50 -1.70 25.02
N GLU A 203 -6.22 -1.64 25.29
CA GLU A 203 -5.41 -0.42 25.35
C GLU A 203 -4.20 -0.61 24.43
N ASN A 204 -3.99 0.27 23.46
CA ASN A 204 -2.90 0.18 22.47
C ASN A 204 -2.84 -1.20 21.78
N GLY A 205 -4.00 -1.77 21.44
CA GLY A 205 -4.11 -3.08 20.82
C GLY A 205 -3.82 -4.29 21.74
N LYS A 206 -3.58 -4.05 23.03
CA LYS A 206 -3.31 -5.11 24.01
C LYS A 206 -4.48 -5.27 24.99
N LYS A 207 -4.73 -6.51 25.37
CA LYS A 207 -5.74 -6.85 26.39
C LYS A 207 -5.16 -6.61 27.79
N VAL A 208 -5.80 -5.75 28.58
CA VAL A 208 -5.40 -5.37 29.94
C VAL A 208 -6.56 -5.61 30.90
N VAL A 209 -6.28 -6.13 32.09
CA VAL A 209 -7.29 -6.30 33.17
C VAL A 209 -7.16 -5.15 34.15
N MET A 210 -8.20 -4.33 34.23
CA MET A 210 -8.30 -3.22 35.20
C MET A 210 -8.98 -3.75 36.45
N LYS A 211 -8.35 -3.54 37.62
CA LYS A 211 -8.81 -3.99 38.93
C LYS A 211 -9.54 -2.89 39.70
#